data_0088c9d78ded93a05acbe241ffe70b8a
#
_entry.id   0088c9d78ded93a05acbe241ffe70b8a
#
_cell.length_a   1.000
_cell.length_b   1.000
_cell.length_c   1.000
_cell.angle_alpha   90.00
_cell.angle_beta   90.00
_cell.angle_gamma   90.00
#
_symmetry.space_group_name_H-M   'P 1'
#
loop_
_entity.id
_entity.type
_entity.pdbx_description
1 polymer ?
#
loop_
_entity_poly.entity_id
_entity_poly.type
_entity_poly.pdbx_seq_one_letter_code
_entity_poly.pdbx_strand_id
1 'polypeptide(L)'
;PTTTAVFRAAPSVTLGTALVAALFVPVGDLPSALSFEGDLIAFAYLLALGRVALILAAMDTGSSFEGMGASREALYGALVEPALMLVFGTLALLSGYTSFDAIFSGDAVNGMQLVVVLLLAAYVLVKIVFTEAGRVPVDDPRTHLELTMIHEVMCLDYCGVDLAYIKMVGWLKTAALSVLAADAVAATCCPRWWAAAPLAVLVTGLSVGIVESTQARNKLARNTT
;
A
#
# COMPACT_ATOMS: atom_id res chain seq x y z
N PRO A 1 -0.97 -16.45 -25.28
CA PRO A 1 -1.52 -16.31 -23.94
C PRO A 1 -1.75 -14.85 -23.54
N THR A 2 -0.90 -13.91 -23.96
CA THR A 2 -1.00 -12.46 -23.67
C THR A 2 -2.15 -11.72 -24.38
N THR A 3 -3.08 -12.45 -25.01
CA THR A 3 -4.21 -11.88 -25.79
C THR A 3 -5.54 -11.93 -25.04
N THR A 4 -5.59 -12.48 -23.85
CA THR A 4 -6.81 -12.60 -23.05
C THR A 4 -7.33 -11.24 -22.58
N ALA A 5 -8.63 -11.15 -22.36
CA ALA A 5 -9.25 -9.92 -21.86
C ALA A 5 -8.78 -9.57 -20.44
N VAL A 6 -8.53 -10.59 -19.60
CA VAL A 6 -8.06 -10.41 -18.23
C VAL A 6 -6.67 -9.80 -18.21
N PHE A 7 -5.73 -10.34 -18.99
CA PHE A 7 -4.37 -9.83 -19.09
C PHE A 7 -4.33 -8.38 -19.57
N ARG A 8 -5.13 -8.03 -20.59
CA ARG A 8 -5.18 -6.66 -21.13
C ARG A 8 -5.86 -5.65 -20.21
N ALA A 9 -6.88 -6.07 -19.46
CA ALA A 9 -7.63 -5.17 -18.59
C ALA A 9 -6.93 -4.92 -17.24
N ALA A 10 -6.13 -5.87 -16.76
CA ALA A 10 -5.53 -5.80 -15.42
C ALA A 10 -4.73 -4.51 -15.15
N PRO A 11 -3.83 -4.01 -16.03
CA PRO A 11 -3.08 -2.78 -15.76
C PRO A 11 -4.00 -1.55 -15.62
N SER A 12 -5.04 -1.46 -16.44
CA SER A 12 -5.99 -0.34 -16.37
C SER A 12 -6.91 -0.44 -15.15
N VAL A 13 -7.33 -1.66 -14.78
CA VAL A 13 -8.12 -1.89 -13.56
C VAL A 13 -7.30 -1.55 -12.31
N THR A 14 -6.05 -2.02 -12.23
CA THR A 14 -5.17 -1.71 -11.09
C THR A 14 -4.89 -0.22 -10.96
N LEU A 15 -4.66 0.48 -12.06
CA LEU A 15 -4.49 1.93 -12.05
C LEU A 15 -5.77 2.64 -11.63
N GLY A 16 -6.91 2.25 -12.19
CA GLY A 16 -8.20 2.84 -11.84
C GLY A 16 -8.54 2.68 -10.36
N THR A 17 -8.38 1.48 -9.80
CA THR A 17 -8.63 1.22 -8.37
C THR A 17 -7.67 2.01 -7.48
N ALA A 18 -6.40 2.12 -7.83
CA ALA A 18 -5.43 2.89 -7.06
C ALA A 18 -5.69 4.40 -7.11
N LEU A 19 -6.11 4.94 -8.28
CA LEU A 19 -6.49 6.35 -8.40
C LEU A 19 -7.73 6.67 -7.56
N VAL A 20 -8.76 5.82 -7.63
CA VAL A 20 -9.97 6.00 -6.81
C VAL A 20 -9.64 5.89 -5.32
N ALA A 21 -8.80 4.92 -4.93
CA ALA A 21 -8.35 4.80 -3.54
C ALA A 21 -7.60 6.07 -3.06
N ALA A 22 -6.76 6.66 -3.90
CA ALA A 22 -6.03 7.89 -3.55
C ALA A 22 -6.96 9.09 -3.29
N LEU A 23 -8.17 9.13 -3.88
CA LEU A 23 -9.14 10.19 -3.63
C LEU A 23 -9.74 10.18 -2.23
N PHE A 24 -9.65 9.04 -1.51
CA PHE A 24 -10.11 8.93 -0.12
C PHE A 24 -9.07 9.40 0.90
N VAL A 25 -7.83 9.59 0.47
CA VAL A 25 -6.73 9.97 1.38
C VAL A 25 -6.74 11.47 1.60
N PRO A 26 -6.90 11.96 2.84
CA PRO A 26 -6.73 13.37 3.15
C PRO A 26 -5.25 13.77 3.02
N VAL A 27 -4.99 15.04 2.81
CA VAL A 27 -3.63 15.57 2.64
C VAL A 27 -3.42 16.70 3.64
N GLY A 28 -2.98 16.36 4.85
CA GLY A 28 -2.82 17.34 5.91
C GLY A 28 -4.13 18.08 6.22
N ASP A 29 -4.18 19.41 6.00
CA ASP A 29 -5.36 20.24 6.25
C ASP A 29 -6.43 20.17 5.14
N LEU A 30 -6.07 19.60 3.99
CA LEU A 30 -7.00 19.46 2.88
C LEU A 30 -7.86 18.20 3.09
N PRO A 31 -9.20 18.34 3.06
CA PRO A 31 -10.07 17.18 3.15
C PRO A 31 -9.87 16.26 1.94
N SER A 32 -10.20 14.99 2.08
CA SER A 32 -10.19 14.06 0.98
C SER A 32 -11.15 14.51 -0.14
N ALA A 33 -10.81 14.18 -1.38
CA ALA A 33 -11.66 14.54 -2.52
C ALA A 33 -13.01 13.79 -2.50
N LEU A 34 -13.01 12.57 -1.95
CA LEU A 34 -14.17 11.75 -1.71
C LEU A 34 -14.18 11.32 -0.24
N SER A 35 -15.17 11.75 0.52
CA SER A 35 -15.36 11.35 1.91
C SER A 35 -16.78 10.84 2.11
N PHE A 36 -16.90 9.67 2.71
CA PHE A 36 -18.18 9.10 3.13
C PHE A 36 -17.99 8.15 4.33
N GLU A 37 -19.06 7.80 4.99
CA GLU A 37 -18.99 6.82 6.06
C GLU A 37 -18.60 5.44 5.52
N GLY A 38 -17.47 4.91 6.00
CA GLY A 38 -16.91 3.62 5.54
C GLY A 38 -15.82 3.73 4.48
N ASP A 39 -15.28 4.91 4.20
CA ASP A 39 -14.20 5.11 3.24
C ASP A 39 -12.93 4.32 3.59
N LEU A 40 -12.65 4.07 4.88
CA LEU A 40 -11.60 3.18 5.36
C LEU A 40 -11.69 1.78 4.73
N ILE A 41 -12.89 1.22 4.73
CA ILE A 41 -13.17 -0.12 4.20
C ILE A 41 -13.06 -0.08 2.68
N ALA A 42 -13.65 0.93 2.03
CA ALA A 42 -13.59 1.10 0.59
C ALA A 42 -12.15 1.23 0.09
N PHE A 43 -11.31 2.00 0.78
CA PHE A 43 -9.89 2.13 0.47
C PHE A 43 -9.17 0.77 0.49
N ALA A 44 -9.33 -0.01 1.55
CA ALA A 44 -8.69 -1.31 1.69
C ALA A 44 -9.15 -2.29 0.60
N TYR A 45 -10.46 -2.35 0.30
CA TYR A 45 -10.99 -3.22 -0.75
C TYR A 45 -10.57 -2.79 -2.16
N LEU A 46 -10.41 -1.50 -2.44
CA LEU A 46 -9.90 -1.03 -3.73
C LEU A 46 -8.44 -1.45 -3.94
N LEU A 47 -7.60 -1.36 -2.91
CA LEU A 47 -6.22 -1.85 -2.98
C LEU A 47 -6.17 -3.37 -3.19
N ALA A 48 -7.01 -4.13 -2.46
CA ALA A 48 -7.14 -5.57 -2.62
C ALA A 48 -7.62 -5.95 -4.03
N LEU A 49 -8.64 -5.25 -4.57
CA LEU A 49 -9.16 -5.50 -5.91
C LEU A 49 -8.08 -5.32 -6.98
N GLY A 50 -7.28 -4.26 -6.90
CA GLY A 50 -6.15 -4.04 -7.80
C GLY A 50 -5.12 -5.16 -7.73
N ARG A 51 -4.79 -5.63 -6.52
CA ARG A 51 -3.89 -6.77 -6.32
C ARG A 51 -4.44 -8.06 -6.93
N VAL A 52 -5.70 -8.40 -6.66
CA VAL A 52 -6.35 -9.59 -7.22
C VAL A 52 -6.38 -9.54 -8.75
N ALA A 53 -6.65 -8.38 -9.35
CA ALA A 53 -6.63 -8.24 -10.81
C ALA A 53 -5.25 -8.58 -11.40
N LEU A 54 -4.16 -8.12 -10.76
CA LEU A 54 -2.80 -8.40 -11.21
C LEU A 54 -2.42 -9.88 -11.02
N ILE A 55 -2.80 -10.48 -9.88
CA ILE A 55 -2.59 -11.91 -9.62
C ILE A 55 -3.31 -12.77 -10.67
N LEU A 56 -4.58 -12.46 -10.99
CA LEU A 56 -5.34 -13.19 -12.01
C LEU A 56 -4.69 -13.06 -13.39
N ALA A 57 -4.17 -11.87 -13.73
CA ALA A 57 -3.48 -11.67 -14.99
C ALA A 57 -2.18 -12.48 -15.08
N ALA A 58 -1.38 -12.51 -13.99
CA ALA A 58 -0.17 -13.31 -13.92
C ALA A 58 -0.44 -14.82 -14.00
N MET A 59 -1.54 -15.29 -13.43
CA MET A 59 -1.97 -16.70 -13.56
C MET A 59 -2.45 -17.03 -14.96
N ASP A 60 -3.06 -16.08 -15.66
CA ASP A 60 -3.62 -16.25 -17.00
C ASP A 60 -2.55 -16.43 -18.09
N THR A 61 -1.31 -15.96 -17.84
CA THR A 61 -0.16 -16.19 -18.76
C THR A 61 0.22 -17.66 -18.89
N GLY A 62 -0.07 -18.49 -17.88
CA GLY A 62 0.34 -19.89 -17.82
C GLY A 62 1.86 -20.10 -17.64
N SER A 63 2.61 -19.03 -17.38
CA SER A 63 4.04 -19.09 -17.09
C SER A 63 4.30 -19.58 -15.66
N SER A 64 5.24 -20.52 -15.51
CA SER A 64 5.61 -21.03 -14.18
C SER A 64 6.24 -19.96 -13.28
N PHE A 65 6.98 -19.02 -13.86
CA PHE A 65 7.64 -17.94 -13.12
C PHE A 65 6.63 -16.92 -12.62
N GLU A 66 5.72 -16.46 -13.47
CA GLU A 66 4.65 -15.54 -13.09
C GLU A 66 3.69 -16.15 -12.06
N GLY A 67 3.37 -17.45 -12.22
CA GLY A 67 2.60 -18.20 -11.23
C GLY A 67 3.26 -18.29 -9.86
N MET A 68 4.60 -18.41 -9.80
CA MET A 68 5.34 -18.34 -8.55
C MET A 68 5.33 -16.94 -7.94
N GLY A 69 5.45 -15.89 -8.75
CA GLY A 69 5.28 -14.49 -8.31
C GLY A 69 3.90 -14.26 -7.72
N ALA A 70 2.85 -14.67 -8.45
CA ALA A 70 1.45 -14.54 -8.04
C ALA A 70 1.15 -15.26 -6.71
N SER A 71 1.69 -16.45 -6.49
CA SER A 71 1.51 -17.20 -5.23
C SER A 71 2.17 -16.49 -4.03
N ARG A 72 3.31 -15.86 -4.24
CA ARG A 72 3.98 -15.07 -3.19
C ARG A 72 3.25 -13.77 -2.90
N GLU A 73 2.80 -13.08 -3.94
CA GLU A 73 1.99 -11.86 -3.78
C GLU A 73 0.69 -12.16 -3.04
N ALA A 74 0.04 -13.29 -3.35
CA ALA A 74 -1.16 -13.73 -2.62
C ALA A 74 -0.86 -14.00 -1.13
N LEU A 75 0.31 -14.57 -0.81
CA LEU A 75 0.74 -14.78 0.58
C LEU A 75 0.93 -13.45 1.32
N TYR A 76 1.62 -12.48 0.71
CA TYR A 76 1.81 -11.16 1.32
C TYR A 76 0.49 -10.41 1.44
N GLY A 77 -0.40 -10.51 0.44
CA GLY A 77 -1.75 -9.97 0.50
C GLY A 77 -2.55 -10.51 1.67
N ALA A 78 -2.50 -11.83 1.88
CA ALA A 78 -3.15 -12.49 3.00
C ALA A 78 -2.66 -12.03 4.39
N LEU A 79 -1.49 -11.41 4.48
CA LEU A 79 -0.95 -10.82 5.71
C LEU A 79 -1.24 -9.32 5.81
N VAL A 80 -1.07 -8.58 4.72
CA VAL A 80 -1.19 -7.12 4.67
C VAL A 80 -2.65 -6.68 4.79
N GLU A 81 -3.58 -7.34 4.09
CA GLU A 81 -4.99 -6.95 4.10
C GLU A 81 -5.64 -7.07 5.47
N PRO A 82 -5.50 -8.19 6.22
CA PRO A 82 -5.99 -8.25 7.59
C PRO A 82 -5.31 -7.23 8.52
N ALA A 83 -4.01 -6.97 8.33
CA ALA A 83 -3.30 -5.97 9.13
C ALA A 83 -3.86 -4.56 8.90
N LEU A 84 -4.14 -4.17 7.65
CA LEU A 84 -4.82 -2.91 7.31
C LEU A 84 -6.22 -2.83 7.95
N MET A 85 -7.01 -3.90 7.82
CA MET A 85 -8.36 -3.96 8.41
C MET A 85 -8.34 -3.85 9.93
N LEU A 86 -7.36 -4.47 10.60
CA LEU A 86 -7.20 -4.35 12.05
C LEU A 86 -6.81 -2.92 12.46
N VAL A 87 -5.88 -2.29 11.74
CA VAL A 87 -5.50 -0.89 11.99
C VAL A 87 -6.70 0.03 11.82
N PHE A 88 -7.40 -0.04 10.70
CA PHE A 88 -8.55 0.81 10.44
C PHE A 88 -9.73 0.52 11.37
N GLY A 89 -9.97 -0.75 11.69
CA GLY A 89 -11.00 -1.15 12.65
C GLY A 89 -10.72 -0.64 14.07
N THR A 90 -9.47 -0.68 14.53
CA THR A 90 -9.10 -0.14 15.85
C THR A 90 -9.20 1.38 15.88
N LEU A 91 -8.82 2.07 14.81
CA LEU A 91 -9.00 3.52 14.69
C LEU A 91 -10.48 3.90 14.70
N ALA A 92 -11.31 3.20 13.94
CA ALA A 92 -12.76 3.44 13.90
C ALA A 92 -13.44 3.19 15.26
N LEU A 93 -13.05 2.11 15.95
CA LEU A 93 -13.63 1.78 17.27
C LEU A 93 -13.26 2.82 18.34
N LEU A 94 -12.05 3.36 18.32
CA LEU A 94 -11.60 4.31 19.34
C LEU A 94 -12.00 5.75 19.05
N SER A 95 -12.05 6.14 17.77
CA SER A 95 -12.50 7.48 17.37
C SER A 95 -14.02 7.61 17.30
N GLY A 96 -14.72 6.49 17.09
CA GLY A 96 -16.17 6.49 16.81
C GLY A 96 -16.54 6.90 15.38
N TYR A 97 -15.55 7.13 14.50
CA TYR A 97 -15.74 7.53 13.11
C TYR A 97 -15.22 6.47 12.15
N THR A 98 -15.84 6.38 10.98
CA THR A 98 -15.46 5.43 9.91
C THR A 98 -14.89 6.12 8.67
N SER A 99 -14.67 7.43 8.71
CA SER A 99 -14.06 8.23 7.64
C SER A 99 -12.66 8.69 8.03
N PHE A 100 -11.73 8.70 7.07
CA PHE A 100 -10.37 9.22 7.27
C PHE A 100 -10.37 10.69 7.72
N ASP A 101 -11.19 11.54 7.07
CA ASP A 101 -11.27 12.95 7.41
C ASP A 101 -11.72 13.16 8.86
N ALA A 102 -12.72 12.41 9.30
CA ALA A 102 -13.24 12.53 10.66
C ALA A 102 -12.26 12.00 11.71
N ILE A 103 -11.55 10.90 11.42
CA ILE A 103 -10.56 10.30 12.33
C ILE A 103 -9.36 11.22 12.51
N PHE A 104 -8.86 11.80 11.43
CA PHE A 104 -7.69 12.69 11.48
C PHE A 104 -8.05 14.16 11.77
N SER A 105 -9.34 14.54 11.81
CA SER A 105 -9.74 15.84 12.34
C SER A 105 -9.35 15.95 13.81
N GLY A 106 -8.71 17.06 14.19
CA GLY A 106 -8.18 17.24 15.55
C GLY A 106 -9.20 17.11 16.68
N ASP A 107 -10.50 17.22 16.36
CA ASP A 107 -11.60 17.09 17.32
C ASP A 107 -11.82 15.65 17.81
N ALA A 108 -11.38 14.64 17.06
CA ALA A 108 -11.51 13.23 17.43
C ALA A 108 -10.42 12.79 18.44
N VAL A 109 -9.29 13.49 18.52
CA VAL A 109 -8.14 13.07 19.31
C VAL A 109 -8.25 13.55 20.77
N ASN A 110 -9.20 12.99 21.51
CA ASN A 110 -9.46 13.30 22.93
C ASN A 110 -9.09 12.12 23.83
N GLY A 111 -7.80 11.77 23.93
CA GLY A 111 -7.38 10.76 24.91
C GLY A 111 -6.03 10.13 24.61
N MET A 112 -5.27 9.85 25.66
CA MET A 112 -3.96 9.19 25.57
C MET A 112 -4.04 7.84 24.83
N GLN A 113 -5.14 7.13 24.95
CA GLN A 113 -5.32 5.82 24.28
C GLN A 113 -5.33 5.95 22.76
N LEU A 114 -6.05 6.94 22.23
CA LEU A 114 -6.10 7.18 20.78
C LEU A 114 -4.75 7.65 20.23
N VAL A 115 -4.02 8.48 20.99
CA VAL A 115 -2.65 8.91 20.61
C VAL A 115 -1.73 7.70 20.46
N VAL A 116 -1.73 6.77 21.42
CA VAL A 116 -0.90 5.56 21.34
C VAL A 116 -1.28 4.70 20.15
N VAL A 117 -2.57 4.53 19.89
CA VAL A 117 -3.04 3.72 18.75
C VAL A 117 -2.72 4.39 17.42
N LEU A 118 -2.83 5.70 17.30
CA LEU A 118 -2.41 6.42 16.08
C LEU A 118 -0.92 6.25 15.79
N LEU A 119 -0.06 6.30 16.81
CA LEU A 119 1.38 6.06 16.64
C LEU A 119 1.68 4.61 16.25
N LEU A 120 0.97 3.64 16.84
CA LEU A 120 1.07 2.24 16.44
C LEU A 120 0.55 2.02 15.02
N ALA A 121 -0.56 2.65 14.66
CA ALA A 121 -1.10 2.63 13.30
C ALA A 121 -0.11 3.18 12.28
N ALA A 122 0.52 4.33 12.57
CA ALA A 122 1.55 4.90 11.72
C ALA A 122 2.74 3.94 11.55
N TYR A 123 3.19 3.30 12.62
CA TYR A 123 4.25 2.30 12.56
C TYR A 123 3.88 1.11 11.66
N VAL A 124 2.67 0.57 11.80
CA VAL A 124 2.19 -0.56 10.98
C VAL A 124 2.03 -0.12 9.52
N LEU A 125 1.48 1.07 9.26
CA LEU A 125 1.36 1.62 7.90
C LEU A 125 2.72 1.76 7.22
N VAL A 126 3.75 2.25 7.93
CA VAL A 126 5.12 2.30 7.39
C VAL A 126 5.66 0.91 7.07
N LYS A 127 5.38 -0.11 7.91
CA LYS A 127 5.76 -1.50 7.59
C LYS A 127 5.06 -2.01 6.32
N ILE A 128 3.79 -1.68 6.14
CA ILE A 128 3.02 -2.03 4.94
C ILE A 128 3.59 -1.30 3.71
N VAL A 129 4.02 -0.04 3.84
CA VAL A 129 4.71 0.68 2.75
C VAL A 129 5.93 -0.07 2.26
N PHE A 130 6.77 -0.61 3.15
CA PHE A 130 7.92 -1.42 2.75
C PHE A 130 7.52 -2.68 1.97
N THR A 131 6.40 -3.31 2.33
CA THR A 131 5.88 -4.48 1.63
C THR A 131 5.33 -4.11 0.26
N GLU A 132 4.52 -3.06 0.17
CA GLU A 132 3.90 -2.59 -1.08
C GLU A 132 4.91 -1.95 -2.05
N ALA A 133 6.01 -1.39 -1.52
CA ALA A 133 7.08 -0.84 -2.35
C ALA A 133 7.85 -1.92 -3.14
N GLY A 134 7.70 -3.21 -2.79
CA GLY A 134 8.41 -4.30 -3.44
C GLY A 134 9.92 -4.14 -3.39
N ARG A 135 10.45 -3.70 -2.24
CA ARG A 135 11.88 -3.42 -2.01
C ARG A 135 12.43 -4.27 -0.87
N VAL A 136 13.75 -4.28 -0.75
CA VAL A 136 14.44 -4.94 0.36
C VAL A 136 13.89 -4.42 1.70
N PRO A 137 13.57 -5.26 2.69
CA PRO A 137 13.93 -6.68 2.84
C PRO A 137 12.93 -7.70 2.23
N VAL A 138 11.80 -7.26 1.68
CA VAL A 138 10.71 -8.13 1.19
C VAL A 138 11.03 -8.70 -0.19
N ASP A 139 11.37 -7.84 -1.12
CA ASP A 139 11.76 -8.20 -2.50
C ASP A 139 13.11 -7.57 -2.86
N ASP A 140 13.89 -8.22 -3.73
CA ASP A 140 15.18 -7.69 -4.19
C ASP A 140 15.24 -7.70 -5.71
N PRO A 141 14.95 -6.57 -6.35
CA PRO A 141 14.97 -6.46 -7.81
C PRO A 141 16.38 -6.55 -8.40
N ARG A 142 17.44 -6.50 -7.57
CA ARG A 142 18.85 -6.56 -8.05
C ARG A 142 19.35 -7.97 -8.31
N THR A 143 18.71 -8.99 -7.74
CA THR A 143 19.20 -10.37 -7.84
C THR A 143 18.95 -10.99 -9.19
N HIS A 144 18.09 -10.43 -10.05
CA HIS A 144 17.71 -10.93 -11.37
C HIS A 144 17.40 -12.43 -11.42
N LEU A 145 17.17 -13.04 -10.27
CA LEU A 145 16.79 -14.44 -10.15
C LEU A 145 15.26 -14.51 -10.13
N GLU A 146 14.67 -14.91 -11.23
CA GLU A 146 13.22 -15.10 -11.42
C GLU A 146 12.57 -15.90 -10.27
N LEU A 147 13.35 -16.81 -9.67
CA LEU A 147 12.92 -17.61 -8.52
C LEU A 147 12.76 -16.83 -7.22
N THR A 148 13.28 -15.62 -7.11
CA THR A 148 13.33 -14.85 -5.87
C THR A 148 12.52 -13.56 -5.89
N MET A 149 12.22 -13.03 -7.05
CA MET A 149 11.43 -11.81 -7.24
C MET A 149 9.94 -12.07 -7.01
N ILE A 150 9.19 -11.04 -6.63
CA ILE A 150 7.74 -11.11 -6.38
C ILE A 150 7.01 -10.24 -7.40
N HIS A 151 7.13 -8.93 -7.28
CA HIS A 151 6.36 -7.98 -8.09
C HIS A 151 6.81 -7.94 -9.56
N GLU A 152 8.11 -7.94 -9.80
CA GLU A 152 8.65 -7.85 -11.17
C GLU A 152 8.41 -9.11 -11.98
N VAL A 153 8.41 -10.28 -11.32
CA VAL A 153 8.14 -11.56 -12.00
C VAL A 153 6.71 -11.65 -12.53
N MET A 154 5.73 -11.06 -11.85
CA MET A 154 4.34 -11.02 -12.34
C MET A 154 4.15 -10.13 -13.56
N CYS A 155 5.12 -9.28 -13.88
CA CYS A 155 5.03 -8.28 -14.94
C CYS A 155 5.92 -8.59 -16.14
N LEU A 156 6.50 -9.79 -16.25
CA LEU A 156 7.49 -10.14 -17.28
C LEU A 156 6.96 -9.98 -18.70
N ASP A 157 5.70 -10.37 -18.93
CA ASP A 157 5.06 -10.30 -20.24
C ASP A 157 4.47 -8.92 -20.58
N TYR A 158 4.48 -7.97 -19.62
CA TYR A 158 4.01 -6.61 -19.85
C TYR A 158 5.12 -5.73 -20.41
N CYS A 159 4.76 -4.89 -21.38
CA CYS A 159 5.68 -3.91 -21.98
C CYS A 159 4.99 -2.57 -22.24
N GLY A 160 5.79 -1.55 -22.52
CA GLY A 160 5.31 -0.23 -22.94
C GLY A 160 4.40 0.43 -21.89
N VAL A 161 3.21 0.83 -22.33
CA VAL A 161 2.25 1.60 -21.52
C VAL A 161 1.69 0.77 -20.37
N ASP A 162 1.41 -0.52 -20.58
CA ASP A 162 0.82 -1.39 -19.56
C ASP A 162 1.77 -1.57 -18.37
N LEU A 163 3.06 -1.75 -18.64
CA LEU A 163 4.09 -1.80 -17.61
C LEU A 163 4.21 -0.45 -16.87
N ALA A 164 4.09 0.67 -17.58
CA ALA A 164 4.11 1.99 -16.97
C ALA A 164 2.93 2.17 -16.00
N TYR A 165 1.74 1.70 -16.35
CA TYR A 165 0.56 1.73 -15.46
C TYR A 165 0.82 0.94 -14.18
N ILE A 166 1.36 -0.26 -14.27
CA ILE A 166 1.68 -1.09 -13.10
C ILE A 166 2.71 -0.40 -12.18
N LYS A 167 3.76 0.19 -12.76
CA LYS A 167 4.77 0.94 -11.97
C LYS A 167 4.16 2.18 -11.30
N MET A 168 3.30 2.92 -11.99
CA MET A 168 2.58 4.07 -11.43
C MET A 168 1.69 3.66 -10.25
N VAL A 169 1.01 2.52 -10.33
CA VAL A 169 0.22 1.97 -9.23
C VAL A 169 1.07 1.75 -7.98
N GLY A 170 2.26 1.16 -8.13
CA GLY A 170 3.18 0.97 -7.01
C GLY A 170 3.55 2.30 -6.34
N TRP A 171 3.90 3.32 -7.11
CA TRP A 171 4.22 4.65 -6.58
C TRP A 171 3.01 5.33 -5.90
N LEU A 172 1.83 5.20 -6.50
CA LEU A 172 0.60 5.79 -5.95
C LEU A 172 0.19 5.15 -4.63
N LYS A 173 0.26 3.82 -4.53
CA LYS A 173 -0.01 3.08 -3.28
C LYS A 173 0.96 3.47 -2.17
N THR A 174 2.27 3.48 -2.47
CA THR A 174 3.29 3.85 -1.48
C THR A 174 3.13 5.30 -1.03
N ALA A 175 2.78 6.22 -1.93
CA ALA A 175 2.50 7.61 -1.59
C ALA A 175 1.26 7.73 -0.71
N ALA A 176 0.14 7.08 -1.07
CA ALA A 176 -1.10 7.13 -0.31
C ALA A 176 -0.93 6.59 1.13
N LEU A 177 -0.29 5.44 1.29
CA LEU A 177 -0.02 4.86 2.61
C LEU A 177 0.96 5.70 3.43
N SER A 178 1.94 6.34 2.77
CA SER A 178 2.88 7.25 3.44
C SER A 178 2.20 8.50 3.96
N VAL A 179 1.26 9.06 3.20
CA VAL A 179 0.46 10.22 3.61
C VAL A 179 -0.43 9.84 4.80
N LEU A 180 -1.13 8.70 4.74
CA LEU A 180 -1.94 8.22 5.87
C LEU A 180 -1.11 8.00 7.14
N ALA A 181 0.11 7.48 7.01
CA ALA A 181 1.02 7.33 8.15
C ALA A 181 1.43 8.69 8.74
N ALA A 182 1.66 9.69 7.88
CA ALA A 182 1.97 11.05 8.32
C ALA A 182 0.79 11.74 9.00
N ASP A 183 -0.41 11.60 8.43
CA ASP A 183 -1.63 12.17 9.02
C ASP A 183 -1.91 11.55 10.39
N ALA A 184 -1.66 10.24 10.56
CA ALA A 184 -1.76 9.59 11.85
C ALA A 184 -0.77 10.17 12.88
N VAL A 185 0.46 10.49 12.49
CA VAL A 185 1.44 11.15 13.36
C VAL A 185 1.08 12.61 13.60
N ALA A 186 0.70 13.34 12.55
CA ALA A 186 0.33 14.75 12.64
C ALA A 186 -0.86 14.99 13.57
N ALA A 187 -1.86 14.09 13.54
CA ALA A 187 -3.00 14.14 14.44
C ALA A 187 -2.60 14.06 15.93
N THR A 188 -1.43 13.50 16.26
CA THR A 188 -0.98 13.36 17.66
C THR A 188 -0.08 14.48 18.16
N CYS A 189 0.74 15.08 17.29
CA CYS A 189 1.87 15.90 17.73
C CYS A 189 1.84 17.35 17.23
N CYS A 190 1.22 17.64 16.11
CA CYS A 190 1.37 18.94 15.43
C CYS A 190 0.05 19.40 14.80
N PRO A 191 -0.12 20.73 14.64
CA PRO A 191 -1.18 21.22 13.78
C PRO A 191 -1.02 20.64 12.38
N ARG A 192 -2.09 20.13 11.82
CA ARG A 192 -2.12 19.57 10.45
C ARG A 192 -1.61 20.63 9.48
N TRP A 193 -0.63 20.27 8.68
CA TRP A 193 -0.03 21.16 7.71
C TRP A 193 0.06 20.47 6.36
N TRP A 194 -0.40 21.14 5.30
CA TRP A 194 -0.42 20.58 3.95
C TRP A 194 0.96 20.11 3.47
N ALA A 195 2.05 20.73 3.93
CA ALA A 195 3.41 20.32 3.59
C ALA A 195 3.86 19.03 4.29
N ALA A 196 3.11 18.52 5.27
CA ALA A 196 3.44 17.26 5.93
C ALA A 196 3.35 16.07 4.97
N ALA A 197 2.40 16.08 4.04
CA ALA A 197 2.22 15.01 3.06
C ALA A 197 3.42 14.82 2.10
N PRO A 198 3.89 15.84 1.36
CA PRO A 198 5.09 15.69 0.52
C PRO A 198 6.34 15.37 1.34
N LEU A 199 6.47 15.92 2.54
CA LEU A 199 7.57 15.60 3.45
C LEU A 199 7.52 14.13 3.88
N ALA A 200 6.34 13.60 4.18
CA ALA A 200 6.17 12.18 4.54
C ALA A 200 6.58 11.25 3.41
N VAL A 201 6.16 11.54 2.19
CA VAL A 201 6.56 10.74 1.01
C VAL A 201 8.09 10.79 0.82
N LEU A 202 8.72 11.94 1.02
CA LEU A 202 10.18 12.06 0.97
C LEU A 202 10.86 11.26 2.08
N VAL A 203 10.39 11.37 3.32
CA VAL A 203 10.96 10.66 4.48
C VAL A 203 10.80 9.15 4.32
N THR A 204 9.64 8.68 3.90
CA THR A 204 9.42 7.25 3.65
C THR A 204 10.26 6.76 2.48
N GLY A 205 10.38 7.52 1.39
CA GLY A 205 11.25 7.20 0.27
C GLY A 205 12.73 7.11 0.69
N LEU A 206 13.21 8.06 1.49
CA LEU A 206 14.55 8.03 2.06
C LEU A 206 14.75 6.83 3.00
N SER A 207 13.77 6.51 3.85
CA SER A 207 13.84 5.37 4.76
C SER A 207 13.92 4.05 3.99
N VAL A 208 13.14 3.90 2.91
CA VAL A 208 13.22 2.75 2.00
C VAL A 208 14.62 2.65 1.38
N GLY A 209 15.16 3.76 0.85
CA GLY A 209 16.50 3.79 0.26
C GLY A 209 17.62 3.45 1.26
N ILE A 210 17.54 3.93 2.50
CA ILE A 210 18.50 3.60 3.57
C ILE A 210 18.42 2.11 3.92
N VAL A 211 17.22 1.58 4.09
CA VAL A 211 17.02 0.14 4.39
C VAL A 211 17.55 -0.71 3.25
N GLU A 212 17.25 -0.35 1.99
CA GLU A 212 17.76 -1.05 0.80
C GLU A 212 19.28 -1.03 0.71
N SER A 213 19.93 0.05 1.18
CA SER A 213 21.39 0.15 1.16
C SER A 213 22.09 -0.59 2.31
N THR A 214 21.40 -0.77 3.45
CA THR A 214 21.99 -1.30 4.69
C THR A 214 21.61 -2.75 4.98
N GLN A 215 20.49 -3.22 4.45
CA GLN A 215 19.97 -4.55 4.76
C GLN A 215 20.09 -5.49 3.56
N ALA A 216 20.47 -6.75 3.84
CA ALA A 216 20.35 -7.85 2.91
C ALA A 216 18.93 -8.42 2.92
N ARG A 217 18.52 -9.02 1.80
CA ARG A 217 17.23 -9.68 1.68
C ARG A 217 17.02 -10.76 2.75
N ASN A 218 15.87 -10.75 3.38
CA ASN A 218 15.44 -11.80 4.29
C ASN A 218 14.97 -13.05 3.52
N LYS A 219 15.19 -14.24 4.10
CA LYS A 219 14.53 -15.46 3.58
C LYS A 219 13.01 -15.34 3.79
N LEU A 220 12.22 -15.86 2.84
CA LEU A 220 10.75 -15.79 2.87
C LEU A 220 10.16 -16.27 4.20
N ALA A 221 10.69 -17.40 4.74
CA ALA A 221 10.26 -17.93 6.03
C ALA A 221 10.50 -17.00 7.23
N ARG A 222 11.41 -16.01 7.11
CA ARG A 222 11.68 -15.03 8.17
C ARG A 222 10.80 -13.77 8.06
N ASN A 223 10.21 -13.54 6.91
CA ASN A 223 9.31 -12.40 6.69
C ASN A 223 7.88 -12.70 7.18
N THR A 224 7.54 -13.98 7.38
CA THR A 224 6.20 -14.42 7.83
C THR A 224 6.11 -14.61 9.35
N THR A 225 7.20 -14.46 10.06
CA THR A 225 7.28 -14.45 11.54
C THR A 225 7.47 -13.05 12.08
#